data_c6075f88d5d0b0b4f5e279eab83308e9
#
_entry.id   c6075f88d5d0b0b4f5e279eab83308e9
#
_cell.length_a   1.000
_cell.length_b   1.000
_cell.length_c   1.000
_cell.angle_alpha   90.00
_cell.angle_beta   90.00
_cell.angle_gamma   90.00
#
_symmetry.space_group_name_H-M   'P 1'
#
loop_
_entity.id
_entity.type
_entity.pdbx_description
1 polymer ?
#
loop_
_entity_poly.entity_id
_entity_poly.type
_entity_poly.pdbx_seq_one_letter_code
_entity_poly.pdbx_strand_id
1 'polypeptide(L)'
;MMRRKRKNGFAQAYYTSGHSMPTPFSTATFMNRFINVEKLCQIKYTSKPTNIAKMSDFVRHHKLPAEDTIKINGEIREMTKRDTSTVLKLFNMQQAKYKIHYKMSQDDIIHHLMPKENVVWTYVIENIDIDGKKYVSDFFSMYRLT
;
A
#
# COMPACT_ATOMS: atom_id res chain seq x y z
N MET A 1 -4.58 6.57 -27.92
CA MET A 1 -4.83 7.07 -26.56
C MET A 1 -4.27 8.48 -26.33
N MET A 2 -3.03 8.78 -26.65
CA MET A 2 -2.37 10.09 -26.48
C MET A 2 -3.09 11.26 -27.20
N ARG A 3 -3.57 11.10 -28.45
CA ARG A 3 -4.28 12.14 -29.19
C ARG A 3 -5.57 12.64 -28.49
N ARG A 4 -6.33 11.76 -27.84
CA ARG A 4 -7.55 12.13 -27.09
C ARG A 4 -7.23 12.95 -25.84
N LYS A 5 -6.15 12.61 -25.14
CA LYS A 5 -5.73 13.32 -23.93
C LYS A 5 -5.22 14.72 -24.25
N ARG A 6 -4.49 14.89 -25.37
CA ARG A 6 -4.04 16.22 -25.82
C ARG A 6 -5.19 17.16 -26.16
N LYS A 7 -6.29 16.64 -26.73
CA LYS A 7 -7.51 17.45 -26.99
C LYS A 7 -8.16 17.95 -25.69
N ASN A 8 -7.93 17.26 -24.57
CA ASN A 8 -8.45 17.64 -23.25
C ASN A 8 -7.45 18.48 -22.42
N GLY A 9 -6.43 19.08 -23.07
CA GLY A 9 -5.46 19.95 -22.41
C GLY A 9 -4.32 19.25 -21.66
N PHE A 10 -4.23 17.92 -21.68
CA PHE A 10 -3.10 17.20 -21.07
C PHE A 10 -1.87 17.24 -21.97
N ALA A 11 -0.83 17.93 -21.53
CA ALA A 11 0.43 18.08 -22.26
C ALA A 11 1.47 17.00 -21.90
N GLN A 12 1.36 16.40 -20.72
CA GLN A 12 2.31 15.43 -20.20
C GLN A 12 1.60 14.20 -19.66
N ALA A 13 2.26 13.05 -19.73
CA ALA A 13 1.82 11.80 -19.12
C ALA A 13 3.04 11.01 -18.64
N TYR A 14 2.90 10.32 -17.54
CA TYR A 14 3.85 9.29 -17.12
C TYR A 14 3.15 7.94 -17.05
N TYR A 15 3.92 6.89 -17.19
CA TYR A 15 3.41 5.53 -17.08
C TYR A 15 4.50 4.61 -16.52
N THR A 16 4.08 3.50 -15.94
CA THR A 16 4.97 2.45 -15.47
C THR A 16 4.91 1.25 -16.41
N SER A 17 6.02 0.55 -16.55
CA SER A 17 6.11 -0.69 -17.33
C SER A 17 6.80 -1.75 -16.49
N GLY A 18 6.36 -3.00 -16.61
CA GLY A 18 7.03 -4.17 -16.03
C GLY A 18 8.30 -4.57 -16.77
N HIS A 19 8.58 -3.95 -17.92
CA HIS A 19 9.79 -4.18 -18.72
C HIS A 19 10.71 -2.97 -18.65
N SER A 20 12.03 -3.24 -18.75
CA SER A 20 13.02 -2.17 -18.83
C SER A 20 12.78 -1.31 -20.06
N MET A 21 12.76 0.00 -19.85
CA MET A 21 12.59 0.99 -20.91
C MET A 21 13.93 1.63 -21.26
N PRO A 22 14.14 2.08 -22.52
CA PRO A 22 15.44 2.61 -22.95
C PRO A 22 15.93 3.82 -22.13
N THR A 23 15.01 4.69 -21.70
CA THR A 23 15.34 5.91 -20.94
C THR A 23 14.31 6.15 -19.84
N PRO A 24 14.28 5.33 -18.77
CA PRO A 24 13.39 5.57 -17.65
C PRO A 24 13.91 6.77 -16.83
N PHE A 25 13.02 7.62 -16.33
CA PHE A 25 13.41 8.67 -15.38
C PHE A 25 13.59 8.12 -13.95
N SER A 26 13.05 6.94 -13.67
CA SER A 26 13.24 6.22 -12.42
C SER A 26 12.95 4.73 -12.62
N THR A 27 13.60 3.89 -11.83
CA THR A 27 13.35 2.44 -11.75
C THR A 27 12.99 2.08 -10.32
N ALA A 28 12.09 1.13 -10.15
CA ALA A 28 11.71 0.60 -8.85
C ALA A 28 11.77 -0.93 -8.87
N THR A 29 12.12 -1.51 -7.73
CA THR A 29 12.11 -2.95 -7.55
C THR A 29 10.91 -3.35 -6.71
N PHE A 30 10.10 -4.28 -7.23
CA PHE A 30 9.02 -4.88 -6.46
C PHE A 30 9.57 -5.92 -5.50
N MET A 31 9.24 -5.77 -4.22
CA MET A 31 9.54 -6.77 -3.20
C MET A 31 8.23 -7.36 -2.71
N ASN A 32 8.12 -8.67 -2.77
CA ASN A 32 6.93 -9.39 -2.35
C ASN A 32 7.22 -10.21 -1.10
N ARG A 33 6.34 -10.12 -0.10
CA ARG A 33 6.33 -11.04 1.02
C ARG A 33 5.00 -11.78 1.03
N PHE A 34 5.05 -13.03 0.64
CA PHE A 34 3.85 -13.85 0.55
C PHE A 34 3.42 -14.32 1.94
N ILE A 35 2.12 -14.24 2.23
CA ILE A 35 1.55 -14.70 3.50
C ILE A 35 1.32 -16.21 3.44
N ASN A 36 0.78 -16.73 2.33
CA ASN A 36 0.52 -18.14 2.14
C ASN A 36 1.17 -18.63 0.85
N VAL A 37 2.45 -18.95 0.94
CA VAL A 37 3.30 -19.34 -0.19
C VAL A 37 2.79 -20.63 -0.86
N GLU A 38 2.41 -21.63 -0.06
CA GLU A 38 1.97 -22.93 -0.59
C GLU A 38 0.72 -22.78 -1.44
N LYS A 39 -0.29 -22.07 -0.93
CA LYS A 39 -1.52 -21.79 -1.69
C LYS A 39 -1.23 -21.01 -2.97
N LEU A 40 -0.35 -19.99 -2.91
CA LEU A 40 0.01 -19.20 -4.08
C LEU A 40 0.74 -20.01 -5.14
N CYS A 41 1.56 -20.98 -4.74
CA CYS A 41 2.18 -21.92 -5.67
C CYS A 41 1.17 -22.92 -6.26
N GLN A 42 0.23 -23.42 -5.46
CA GLN A 42 -0.82 -24.33 -5.93
C GLN A 42 -1.69 -23.70 -7.02
N ILE A 43 -2.09 -22.44 -6.84
CA ILE A 43 -2.87 -21.69 -7.84
C ILE A 43 -2.02 -21.09 -8.97
N LYS A 44 -0.72 -21.41 -9.03
CA LYS A 44 0.22 -20.92 -10.04
C LYS A 44 0.36 -19.38 -10.10
N TYR A 45 0.03 -18.69 -9.03
CA TYR A 45 0.28 -17.24 -8.92
C TYR A 45 1.77 -16.93 -8.82
N THR A 46 2.52 -17.79 -8.15
CA THR A 46 3.98 -17.73 -8.05
C THR A 46 4.57 -19.13 -8.18
N SER A 47 5.87 -19.21 -8.38
CA SER A 47 6.62 -20.45 -8.36
C SER A 47 7.80 -20.33 -7.41
N LYS A 48 8.22 -21.48 -6.86
CA LYS A 48 9.44 -21.55 -6.07
C LYS A 48 10.64 -21.13 -6.94
N PRO A 49 11.46 -20.17 -6.50
CA PRO A 49 12.66 -19.78 -7.22
C PRO A 49 13.64 -20.97 -7.42
N THR A 50 14.33 -20.98 -8.53
CA THR A 50 15.27 -22.07 -8.87
C THR A 50 16.45 -22.19 -7.92
N ASN A 51 16.87 -21.08 -7.31
CA ASN A 51 17.95 -21.02 -6.32
C ASN A 51 17.56 -21.58 -4.95
N ILE A 52 16.27 -21.85 -4.69
CA ILE A 52 15.78 -22.47 -3.44
C ILE A 52 15.51 -23.95 -3.71
N ALA A 53 16.21 -24.84 -3.02
CA ALA A 53 16.13 -26.28 -3.26
C ALA A 53 14.77 -26.85 -2.84
N LYS A 54 14.31 -26.55 -1.62
CA LYS A 54 13.11 -27.13 -1.02
C LYS A 54 11.99 -26.11 -0.86
N MET A 55 10.74 -26.55 -0.99
CA MET A 55 9.56 -25.72 -0.72
C MET A 55 9.50 -25.23 0.72
N SER A 56 9.92 -26.07 1.68
CA SER A 56 10.01 -25.70 3.09
C SER A 56 10.91 -24.49 3.36
N ASP A 57 12.00 -24.37 2.61
CA ASP A 57 12.90 -23.22 2.74
C ASP A 57 12.28 -21.94 2.16
N PHE A 58 11.51 -22.09 1.09
CA PHE A 58 10.75 -20.98 0.51
C PHE A 58 9.65 -20.50 1.46
N VAL A 59 8.91 -21.41 2.07
CA VAL A 59 7.91 -21.10 3.12
C VAL A 59 8.58 -20.40 4.31
N ARG A 60 9.69 -20.95 4.79
CA ARG A 60 10.45 -20.35 5.92
C ARG A 60 10.94 -18.94 5.61
N HIS A 61 11.39 -18.68 4.39
CA HIS A 61 11.82 -17.34 3.96
C HIS A 61 10.69 -16.29 4.06
N HIS A 62 9.46 -16.71 3.85
CA HIS A 62 8.27 -15.86 3.92
C HIS A 62 7.53 -15.91 5.27
N LYS A 63 8.06 -16.65 6.25
CA LYS A 63 7.43 -16.75 7.58
C LYS A 63 7.24 -15.37 8.19
N LEU A 64 6.03 -15.11 8.67
CA LEU A 64 5.72 -13.88 9.39
C LEU A 64 6.41 -13.85 10.74
N PRO A 65 6.74 -12.68 11.29
CA PRO A 65 7.17 -12.53 12.67
C PRO A 65 6.13 -13.12 13.63
N ALA A 66 6.55 -13.57 14.79
CA ALA A 66 5.61 -13.97 15.82
C ALA A 66 4.83 -12.74 16.33
N GLU A 67 3.57 -12.92 16.71
CA GLU A 67 2.67 -11.82 17.11
C GLU A 67 3.24 -11.00 18.27
N ASP A 68 3.89 -11.65 19.22
CA ASP A 68 4.53 -11.04 20.38
C ASP A 68 5.74 -10.16 20.06
N THR A 69 6.32 -10.29 18.87
CA THR A 69 7.44 -9.46 18.41
C THR A 69 7.01 -8.13 17.82
N ILE A 70 5.73 -7.99 17.47
CA ILE A 70 5.19 -6.77 16.87
C ILE A 70 4.63 -5.86 17.97
N LYS A 71 5.42 -4.85 18.34
CA LYS A 71 4.97 -3.82 19.28
C LYS A 71 4.39 -2.65 18.49
N ILE A 72 3.09 -2.45 18.61
CA ILE A 72 2.40 -1.28 18.05
C ILE A 72 2.09 -0.35 19.21
N ASN A 73 2.57 0.88 19.12
CA ASN A 73 2.19 1.92 20.04
C ASN A 73 0.83 2.48 19.59
N GLY A 74 -0.20 2.31 20.42
CA GLY A 74 -1.55 2.77 20.13
C GLY A 74 -2.54 1.63 19.86
N GLU A 75 -3.78 2.00 19.68
CA GLU A 75 -4.91 1.11 19.38
C GLU A 75 -5.19 1.09 17.88
N ILE A 76 -5.26 -0.11 17.29
CA ILE A 76 -5.65 -0.25 15.89
C ILE A 76 -7.17 -0.33 15.82
N ARG A 77 -7.77 0.55 15.03
CA ARG A 77 -9.20 0.51 14.72
C ARG A 77 -9.47 0.79 13.25
N GLU A 78 -10.63 0.39 12.79
CA GLU A 78 -11.07 0.68 11.43
C GLU A 78 -11.23 2.19 11.22
N MET A 79 -10.86 2.66 10.02
CA MET A 79 -11.00 4.05 9.61
C MET A 79 -12.47 4.45 9.49
N THR A 80 -12.82 5.62 9.99
CA THR A 80 -14.15 6.22 9.88
C THR A 80 -14.12 7.51 9.05
N LYS A 81 -15.28 8.03 8.68
CA LYS A 81 -15.37 9.31 7.96
C LYS A 81 -14.73 10.49 8.73
N ARG A 82 -14.72 10.43 10.06
CA ARG A 82 -14.10 11.46 10.89
C ARG A 82 -12.58 11.54 10.74
N ASP A 83 -11.95 10.44 10.36
CA ASP A 83 -10.51 10.32 10.22
C ASP A 83 -10.01 10.83 8.86
N THR A 84 -10.91 11.06 7.89
CA THR A 84 -10.57 11.38 6.49
C THR A 84 -9.61 12.57 6.38
N SER A 85 -9.85 13.64 7.13
CA SER A 85 -8.99 14.84 7.10
C SER A 85 -7.60 14.57 7.67
N THR A 86 -7.51 13.78 8.73
CA THR A 86 -6.23 13.39 9.34
C THR A 86 -5.46 12.45 8.44
N VAL A 87 -6.12 11.44 7.87
CA VAL A 87 -5.51 10.50 6.91
C VAL A 87 -5.02 11.24 5.67
N LEU A 88 -5.80 12.20 5.14
CA LEU A 88 -5.37 13.06 4.03
C LEU A 88 -4.09 13.84 4.36
N LYS A 89 -4.04 14.43 5.56
CA LYS A 89 -2.85 15.17 6.02
C LYS A 89 -1.64 14.26 6.13
N LEU A 90 -1.77 13.10 6.75
CA LEU A 90 -0.71 12.10 6.89
C LEU A 90 -0.22 11.61 5.52
N PHE A 91 -1.14 11.29 4.61
CA PHE A 91 -0.83 10.88 3.24
C PHE A 91 -0.02 11.96 2.50
N ASN A 92 -0.53 13.18 2.44
CA ASN A 92 0.12 14.26 1.72
C ASN A 92 1.48 14.62 2.33
N MET A 93 1.61 14.56 3.66
CA MET A 93 2.88 14.78 4.36
C MET A 93 3.92 13.71 3.99
N GLN A 94 3.52 12.45 3.90
CA GLN A 94 4.40 11.37 3.46
C GLN A 94 4.78 11.51 1.98
N GLN A 95 3.82 11.86 1.12
CA GLN A 95 4.05 12.04 -0.32
C GLN A 95 4.97 13.23 -0.62
N ALA A 96 4.90 14.30 0.17
CA ALA A 96 5.75 15.49 -0.01
C ALA A 96 7.26 15.23 0.10
N LYS A 97 7.66 14.07 0.65
CA LYS A 97 9.06 13.63 0.69
C LYS A 97 9.62 13.26 -0.69
N TYR A 98 8.75 13.03 -1.67
CA TYR A 98 9.13 12.61 -3.03
C TYR A 98 8.99 13.76 -4.02
N LYS A 99 9.94 13.90 -4.95
CA LYS A 99 9.91 14.94 -6.01
C LYS A 99 8.73 14.78 -6.96
N ILE A 100 8.36 13.53 -7.28
CA ILE A 100 7.18 13.19 -8.05
C ILE A 100 6.28 12.37 -7.15
N HIS A 101 5.09 12.87 -6.88
CA HIS A 101 4.16 12.24 -5.96
C HIS A 101 2.71 12.45 -6.38
N TYR A 102 1.87 11.58 -5.89
CA TYR A 102 0.43 11.68 -6.07
C TYR A 102 -0.15 12.56 -4.96
N LYS A 103 -0.93 13.57 -5.35
CA LYS A 103 -1.65 14.43 -4.40
C LYS A 103 -3.11 14.01 -4.37
N MET A 104 -3.57 13.56 -3.23
CA MET A 104 -4.97 13.20 -3.01
C MET A 104 -5.77 14.40 -2.52
N SER A 105 -7.01 14.48 -2.97
CA SER A 105 -8.07 15.29 -2.38
C SER A 105 -8.80 14.52 -1.28
N GLN A 106 -9.69 15.18 -0.57
CA GLN A 106 -10.53 14.51 0.43
C GLN A 106 -11.48 13.48 -0.20
N ASP A 107 -12.00 13.78 -1.38
CA ASP A 107 -12.86 12.87 -2.13
C ASP A 107 -12.10 11.63 -2.60
N ASP A 108 -10.82 11.78 -2.99
CA ASP A 108 -9.97 10.65 -3.34
C ASP A 108 -9.73 9.74 -2.14
N ILE A 109 -9.48 10.31 -0.94
CA ILE A 109 -9.34 9.52 0.29
C ILE A 109 -10.62 8.75 0.58
N ILE A 110 -11.78 9.39 0.47
CA ILE A 110 -13.07 8.75 0.68
C ILE A 110 -13.29 7.64 -0.36
N HIS A 111 -12.97 7.92 -1.61
CA HIS A 111 -13.19 6.96 -2.69
C HIS A 111 -12.27 5.73 -2.59
N HIS A 112 -10.98 5.93 -2.32
CA HIS A 112 -9.97 4.88 -2.39
C HIS A 112 -9.68 4.19 -1.05
N LEU A 113 -9.78 4.92 0.07
CA LEU A 113 -9.34 4.42 1.38
C LEU A 113 -10.47 4.17 2.37
N MET A 114 -11.69 4.67 2.15
CA MET A 114 -12.80 4.32 3.04
C MET A 114 -13.05 2.81 3.00
N PRO A 115 -13.20 2.15 4.16
CA PRO A 115 -13.49 0.73 4.22
C PRO A 115 -14.71 0.37 3.41
N LYS A 116 -14.58 -0.67 2.58
CA LYS A 116 -15.64 -1.25 1.76
C LYS A 116 -15.56 -2.75 1.89
N GLU A 117 -16.63 -3.35 2.30
CA GLU A 117 -16.71 -4.79 2.51
C GLU A 117 -16.16 -5.57 1.30
N ASN A 118 -15.27 -6.51 1.56
CA ASN A 118 -14.60 -7.35 0.56
C ASN A 118 -13.80 -6.61 -0.54
N VAL A 119 -13.56 -5.30 -0.41
CA VAL A 119 -12.82 -4.49 -1.39
C VAL A 119 -11.61 -3.80 -0.77
N VAL A 120 -11.84 -3.00 0.27
CA VAL A 120 -10.80 -2.20 0.93
C VAL A 120 -10.93 -2.30 2.44
N TRP A 121 -9.82 -2.55 3.11
CA TRP A 121 -9.69 -2.50 4.56
C TRP A 121 -8.67 -1.43 4.91
N THR A 122 -9.10 -0.42 5.63
CA THR A 122 -8.23 0.66 6.11
C THR A 122 -8.35 0.80 7.61
N TYR A 123 -7.21 0.77 8.26
CA TYR A 123 -7.07 0.91 9.70
C TYR A 123 -6.25 2.13 10.03
N VAL A 124 -6.56 2.74 11.15
CA VAL A 124 -5.82 3.85 11.76
C VAL A 124 -5.25 3.40 13.09
N ILE A 125 -4.11 3.98 13.46
CA ILE A 125 -3.50 3.80 14.76
C ILE A 125 -3.83 5.03 15.59
N GLU A 126 -4.62 4.83 16.64
CA GLU A 126 -5.05 5.87 17.57
C GLU A 126 -4.17 5.86 18.82
N ASN A 127 -3.58 6.99 19.12
CA ASN A 127 -2.74 7.20 20.29
C ASN A 127 -3.41 8.22 21.24
N ILE A 128 -2.91 8.28 22.46
CA ILE A 128 -3.33 9.25 23.47
C ILE A 128 -2.15 10.18 23.75
N ASP A 129 -2.37 11.48 23.63
CA ASP A 129 -1.40 12.52 23.97
C ASP A 129 -1.23 12.67 25.49
N ILE A 130 -0.23 13.43 25.91
CA ILE A 130 0.08 13.73 27.31
C ILE A 130 -1.15 14.34 28.03
N ASP A 131 -1.95 15.12 27.30
CA ASP A 131 -3.18 15.76 27.78
C ASP A 131 -4.40 14.81 27.78
N GLY A 132 -4.22 13.52 27.49
CA GLY A 132 -5.30 12.53 27.42
C GLY A 132 -6.16 12.62 26.16
N LYS A 133 -5.78 13.44 25.17
CA LYS A 133 -6.51 13.60 23.91
C LYS A 133 -6.13 12.51 22.92
N LYS A 134 -7.12 11.86 22.34
CA LYS A 134 -6.93 10.87 21.26
C LYS A 134 -6.57 11.54 19.95
N TYR A 135 -5.58 10.98 19.25
CA TYR A 135 -5.19 11.41 17.90
C TYR A 135 -4.76 10.21 17.05
N VAL A 136 -4.93 10.33 15.75
CA VAL A 136 -4.47 9.31 14.77
C VAL A 136 -3.03 9.65 14.40
N SER A 137 -2.10 8.72 14.67
CA SER A 137 -0.67 8.87 14.34
C SER A 137 -0.32 8.31 12.98
N ASP A 138 -0.96 7.20 12.61
CA ASP A 138 -0.63 6.45 11.41
C ASP A 138 -1.87 5.78 10.83
N PHE A 139 -1.75 5.32 9.58
CA PHE A 139 -2.77 4.50 8.95
C PHE A 139 -2.12 3.50 7.99
N PHE A 140 -2.83 2.42 7.71
CA PHE A 140 -2.50 1.47 6.65
C PHE A 140 -3.76 0.97 5.97
N SER A 141 -3.63 0.63 4.71
CA SER A 141 -4.75 0.17 3.89
C SER A 141 -4.35 -1.04 3.07
N MET A 142 -5.31 -1.95 2.90
CA MET A 142 -5.19 -3.14 2.09
C MET A 142 -6.39 -3.22 1.15
N TYR A 143 -6.19 -3.73 -0.05
CA TYR A 143 -7.28 -3.97 -0.99
C TYR A 143 -7.19 -5.36 -1.57
N ARG A 144 -8.35 -5.90 -1.95
CA ARG A 144 -8.44 -7.21 -2.57
C ARG A 144 -8.04 -7.12 -4.04
N LEU A 145 -7.15 -8.00 -4.45
CA LEU A 145 -6.91 -8.29 -5.86
C LEU A 145 -7.87 -9.41 -6.28
N THR A 146 -8.72 -9.12 -7.26
CA THR A 146 -9.63 -10.11 -7.87
C THR A 146 -9.00 -10.76 -9.06
#